data_637d99a2bb4deeb910ce3a9df26c4379
#
_entry.id   637d99a2bb4deeb910ce3a9df26c4379
#
_cell.length_a   1.000
_cell.length_b   1.000
_cell.length_c   1.000
_cell.angle_alpha   90.00
_cell.angle_beta   90.00
_cell.angle_gamma   90.00
#
_symmetry.space_group_name_H-M   'P 1'
#
loop_
_entity.id
_entity.type
_entity.pdbx_description
1 polymer ?
#
loop_
_entity_poly.entity_id
_entity_poly.type
_entity_poly.pdbx_seq_one_letter_code
_entity_poly.pdbx_strand_id
1 'polypeptide(L)'
;MNKDFLTYDVVRNNAIKLAYNIYKENFIPDVIYVLLRGGAYIGNVISEYFKVVGSKDERPIYYAAVVARSYLGIRNQEEVMLDGWTYKPEYLRHGDKILLVDDIFDTGRTINYLVKVILDKGIPRKDIKVAVHDYKVSTYLKEQMPVQPDFYCRKHIIDDPKKDIWIHYMSHELVGLTKQERELYYLEKDLELKDAFSIFKD
;
A
#
# COMPACT_ATOMS: atom_id res chain seq x y z
N MET A 1 -5.43 -15.87 -14.90
CA MET A 1 -5.29 -15.49 -13.48
C MET A 1 -6.64 -14.97 -13.03
N ASN A 2 -7.15 -15.47 -11.91
CA ASN A 2 -8.40 -14.95 -11.33
C ASN A 2 -8.18 -13.55 -10.81
N LYS A 3 -9.17 -12.66 -10.99
CA LYS A 3 -9.15 -11.31 -10.45
C LYS A 3 -10.20 -11.12 -9.36
N ASP A 4 -9.85 -10.39 -8.33
CA ASP A 4 -10.75 -9.94 -7.27
C ASP A 4 -10.91 -8.42 -7.39
N PHE A 5 -12.08 -7.96 -7.83
CA PHE A 5 -12.36 -6.55 -8.08
C PHE A 5 -12.84 -5.85 -6.81
N LEU A 6 -12.06 -4.88 -6.36
CA LEU A 6 -12.40 -4.05 -5.21
C LEU A 6 -12.92 -2.69 -5.64
N THR A 7 -14.16 -2.42 -5.26
CA THR A 7 -14.78 -1.12 -5.53
C THR A 7 -14.16 -0.02 -4.68
N TYR A 8 -14.26 1.20 -5.16
CA TYR A 8 -13.79 2.41 -4.51
C TYR A 8 -14.27 2.53 -3.05
N ASP A 9 -15.57 2.30 -2.82
CA ASP A 9 -16.19 2.39 -1.49
C ASP A 9 -15.67 1.32 -0.52
N VAL A 10 -15.44 0.11 -1.00
CA VAL A 10 -14.89 -0.97 -0.18
C VAL A 10 -13.50 -0.60 0.32
N VAL A 11 -12.64 -0.13 -0.59
CA VAL A 11 -11.26 0.27 -0.23
C VAL A 11 -11.27 1.44 0.75
N ARG A 12 -12.10 2.47 0.50
CA ARG A 12 -12.24 3.62 1.42
C ARG A 12 -12.69 3.20 2.81
N ASN A 13 -13.76 2.43 2.90
CA ASN A 13 -14.33 2.03 4.19
C ASN A 13 -13.36 1.14 4.97
N ASN A 14 -12.63 0.28 4.28
CA ASN A 14 -11.58 -0.54 4.88
C ASN A 14 -10.41 0.32 5.37
N ALA A 15 -9.99 1.34 4.61
CA ALA A 15 -8.95 2.26 5.03
C ALA A 15 -9.32 3.04 6.31
N ILE A 16 -10.59 3.45 6.45
CA ILE A 16 -11.10 4.09 7.69
C ILE A 16 -11.02 3.11 8.87
N LYS A 17 -11.47 1.86 8.68
CA LYS A 17 -11.39 0.83 9.73
C LYS A 17 -9.94 0.52 10.11
N LEU A 18 -9.04 0.49 9.13
CA LEU A 18 -7.62 0.27 9.35
C LEU A 18 -7.01 1.40 10.19
N ALA A 19 -7.28 2.65 9.84
CA ALA A 19 -6.85 3.81 10.60
C ALA A 19 -7.37 3.79 12.05
N TYR A 20 -8.64 3.41 12.24
CA TYR A 20 -9.22 3.24 13.57
C TYR A 20 -8.52 2.12 14.37
N ASN A 21 -8.17 1.00 13.74
CA ASN A 21 -7.45 -0.08 14.41
C ASN A 21 -6.05 0.37 14.84
N ILE A 22 -5.33 1.11 13.99
CA ILE A 22 -4.04 1.71 14.33
C ILE A 22 -4.16 2.66 15.53
N TYR A 23 -5.19 3.51 15.53
CA TYR A 23 -5.49 4.43 16.63
C TYR A 23 -5.74 3.69 17.95
N LYS A 24 -6.52 2.60 17.92
CA LYS A 24 -6.82 1.80 19.13
C LYS A 24 -5.57 1.17 19.78
N GLU A 25 -4.55 0.86 18.98
CA GLU A 25 -3.26 0.37 19.49
C GLU A 25 -2.38 1.51 20.07
N ASN A 26 -2.95 2.70 20.29
CA ASN A 26 -2.25 3.89 20.75
C ASN A 26 -1.07 4.30 19.87
N PHE A 27 -1.15 3.97 18.58
CA PHE A 27 -0.16 4.38 17.60
C PHE A 27 -0.70 5.56 16.80
N ILE A 28 -0.25 6.77 17.14
CA ILE A 28 -0.49 7.99 16.38
C ILE A 28 0.82 8.30 15.64
N PRO A 29 0.84 8.24 14.30
CA PRO A 29 2.06 8.49 13.55
C PRO A 29 2.45 9.97 13.56
N ASP A 30 3.75 10.25 13.61
CA ASP A 30 4.31 11.58 13.33
C ASP A 30 4.54 11.77 11.83
N VAL A 31 4.88 10.68 11.14
CA VAL A 31 5.07 10.65 9.69
C VAL A 31 4.35 9.46 9.08
N ILE A 32 3.53 9.73 8.08
CA ILE A 32 2.89 8.71 7.25
C ILE A 32 3.58 8.71 5.89
N TYR A 33 4.34 7.65 5.60
CA TYR A 33 4.92 7.43 4.29
C TYR A 33 3.99 6.55 3.46
N VAL A 34 3.55 7.09 2.34
CA VAL A 34 2.67 6.41 1.40
C VAL A 34 3.48 5.96 0.20
N LEU A 35 3.42 4.65 -0.08
CA LEU A 35 4.11 4.08 -1.22
C LEU A 35 3.33 4.38 -2.50
N LEU A 36 3.97 5.06 -3.43
CA LEU A 36 3.36 5.36 -4.72
C LEU A 36 3.70 4.23 -5.71
N ARG A 37 2.71 3.86 -6.50
CA ARG A 37 1.39 4.48 -6.70
C ARG A 37 0.28 3.83 -5.88
N GLY A 38 0.35 2.53 -5.61
CA GLY A 38 -0.75 1.73 -5.08
C GLY A 38 -1.30 2.25 -3.76
N GLY A 39 -0.42 2.59 -2.82
CA GLY A 39 -0.81 3.09 -1.50
C GLY A 39 -1.45 4.48 -1.48
N ALA A 40 -1.44 5.22 -2.59
CA ALA A 40 -1.87 6.63 -2.62
C ALA A 40 -3.30 6.84 -2.10
N TYR A 41 -4.25 6.05 -2.57
CA TYR A 41 -5.65 6.20 -2.18
C TYR A 41 -5.88 5.87 -0.70
N ILE A 42 -5.35 4.74 -0.24
CA ILE A 42 -5.48 4.30 1.15
C ILE A 42 -4.77 5.26 2.10
N GLY A 43 -3.56 5.66 1.75
CA GLY A 43 -2.75 6.57 2.53
C GLY A 43 -3.41 7.94 2.70
N ASN A 44 -4.08 8.45 1.64
CA ASN A 44 -4.84 9.68 1.73
C ASN A 44 -5.99 9.56 2.75
N VAL A 45 -6.78 8.49 2.69
CA VAL A 45 -7.89 8.25 3.64
C VAL A 45 -7.38 8.12 5.07
N ILE A 46 -6.30 7.35 5.29
CA ILE A 46 -5.69 7.19 6.62
C ILE A 46 -5.17 8.53 7.15
N SER A 47 -4.52 9.33 6.31
CA SER A 47 -4.01 10.64 6.72
C SER A 47 -5.12 11.60 7.13
N GLU A 48 -6.24 11.63 6.38
CA GLU A 48 -7.41 12.43 6.73
C GLU A 48 -8.03 11.97 8.06
N TYR A 49 -8.09 10.65 8.31
CA TYR A 49 -8.55 10.13 9.60
C TYR A 49 -7.69 10.66 10.75
N PHE A 50 -6.36 10.59 10.63
CA PHE A 50 -5.46 11.06 11.68
C PHE A 50 -5.46 12.58 11.85
N LYS A 51 -5.77 13.36 10.83
CA LYS A 51 -6.03 14.80 10.98
C LYS A 51 -7.26 15.08 11.87
N VAL A 52 -8.31 14.25 11.75
CA VAL A 52 -9.54 14.41 12.54
C VAL A 52 -9.31 14.02 14.00
N VAL A 53 -8.62 12.91 14.27
CA VAL A 53 -8.37 12.46 15.66
C VAL A 53 -7.24 13.25 16.34
N GLY A 54 -6.50 14.03 15.57
CA GLY A 54 -5.46 14.91 16.07
C GLY A 54 -4.16 14.21 16.49
N SER A 55 -3.07 14.97 16.55
CA SER A 55 -1.87 14.57 17.29
C SER A 55 -2.02 14.99 18.75
N LYS A 56 -1.46 14.22 19.69
CA LYS A 56 -1.44 14.58 21.11
C LYS A 56 -0.58 15.82 21.40
N ASP A 57 0.36 16.07 20.51
CA ASP A 57 1.25 17.22 20.54
C ASP A 57 0.83 18.21 19.46
N GLU A 58 1.09 19.49 19.61
CA GLU A 58 0.76 20.54 18.63
C GLU A 58 1.47 20.37 17.27
N ARG A 59 2.22 19.28 17.11
CA ARG A 59 3.01 18.99 15.93
C ARG A 59 2.12 18.37 14.83
N PRO A 60 2.17 18.91 13.61
CA PRO A 60 1.41 18.33 12.51
C PRO A 60 1.94 16.94 12.12
N ILE A 61 1.03 16.03 11.77
CA ILE A 61 1.38 14.74 11.17
C ILE A 61 1.86 15.00 9.75
N TYR A 62 3.08 14.57 9.42
CA TYR A 62 3.62 14.68 8.07
C TYR A 62 3.06 13.58 7.18
N TYR A 63 2.39 13.98 6.11
CA TYR A 63 2.00 13.09 5.03
C TYR A 63 3.03 13.18 3.91
N ALA A 64 3.69 12.07 3.61
CA ALA A 64 4.80 12.04 2.67
C ALA A 64 4.65 10.87 1.69
N ALA A 65 5.13 11.07 0.47
CA ALA A 65 5.16 10.04 -0.54
C ALA A 65 6.55 9.43 -0.68
N VAL A 66 6.56 8.13 -0.97
CA VAL A 66 7.77 7.39 -1.34
C VAL A 66 7.53 6.75 -2.70
N VAL A 67 8.44 6.97 -3.64
CA VAL A 67 8.42 6.32 -4.94
C VAL A 67 9.47 5.22 -4.93
N ALA A 68 9.02 3.98 -4.90
CA ALA A 68 9.87 2.80 -4.96
C ALA A 68 9.34 1.84 -6.04
N ARG A 69 10.23 1.27 -6.82
CA ARG A 69 9.92 0.31 -7.88
C ARG A 69 10.73 -0.95 -7.71
N SER A 70 10.09 -2.11 -7.89
CA SER A 70 10.80 -3.38 -8.09
C SER A 70 11.09 -3.56 -9.58
N TYR A 71 12.30 -3.97 -9.93
CA TYR A 71 12.69 -4.31 -11.29
C TYR A 71 13.56 -5.57 -11.30
N LEU A 72 13.58 -6.25 -12.43
CA LEU A 72 14.48 -7.38 -12.64
C LEU A 72 15.88 -6.84 -12.95
N GLY A 73 16.80 -6.98 -12.00
CA GLY A 73 18.20 -6.63 -12.19
C GLY A 73 18.92 -7.55 -13.19
N ILE A 74 20.15 -7.18 -13.54
CA ILE A 74 21.00 -7.88 -14.53
C ILE A 74 21.20 -9.38 -14.21
N ARG A 75 21.03 -9.77 -12.93
CA ARG A 75 21.17 -11.16 -12.47
C ARG A 75 19.83 -11.90 -12.32
N ASN A 76 18.76 -11.42 -12.97
CA ASN A 76 17.38 -11.93 -12.78
C ASN A 76 16.91 -11.94 -11.31
N GLN A 77 17.50 -11.09 -10.47
CA GLN A 77 17.02 -10.85 -9.11
C GLN A 77 16.20 -9.57 -9.11
N GLU A 78 15.05 -9.61 -8.45
CA GLU A 78 14.27 -8.39 -8.25
C GLU A 78 15.01 -7.47 -7.28
N GLU A 79 15.29 -6.28 -7.73
CA GLU A 79 15.90 -5.21 -6.95
C GLU A 79 14.88 -4.10 -6.71
N VAL A 80 15.01 -3.43 -5.56
CA VAL A 80 14.19 -2.27 -5.24
C VAL A 80 14.96 -1.02 -5.61
N MET A 81 14.42 -0.24 -6.55
CA MET A 81 14.91 1.09 -6.88
C MET A 81 14.07 2.13 -6.13
N LEU A 82 14.74 3.01 -5.42
CA LEU A 82 14.14 4.13 -4.73
C LEU A 82 14.30 5.40 -5.59
N ASP A 83 13.20 5.90 -6.13
CA ASP A 83 13.22 7.12 -6.94
C ASP A 83 13.18 8.39 -6.09
N GLY A 84 12.64 8.31 -4.87
CA GLY A 84 12.70 9.45 -3.94
C GLY A 84 11.68 9.42 -2.80
N TRP A 85 11.88 10.39 -1.90
CA TRP A 85 11.04 10.68 -0.74
C TRP A 85 10.63 12.16 -0.80
N THR A 86 9.35 12.47 -0.56
CA THR A 86 8.92 13.87 -0.46
C THR A 86 9.27 14.46 0.92
N TYR A 87 9.39 13.63 1.95
CA TYR A 87 9.98 13.96 3.25
C TYR A 87 11.12 12.97 3.49
N LYS A 88 12.36 13.46 3.44
CA LYS A 88 13.53 12.57 3.48
C LYS A 88 13.70 11.94 4.86
N PRO A 89 14.12 10.66 4.95
CA PRO A 89 14.40 10.00 6.22
C PRO A 89 15.45 10.69 7.09
N GLU A 90 16.32 11.53 6.50
CA GLU A 90 17.30 12.36 7.22
C GLU A 90 16.65 13.43 8.11
N TYR A 91 15.37 13.75 7.89
CA TYR A 91 14.63 14.73 8.69
C TYR A 91 13.84 14.11 9.84
N LEU A 92 13.81 12.77 9.90
CA LEU A 92 13.18 12.05 11.01
C LEU A 92 13.91 12.35 12.32
N ARG A 93 13.14 12.46 13.38
CA ARG A 93 13.65 12.76 14.72
C ARG A 93 13.60 11.50 15.58
N HIS A 94 14.50 11.45 16.55
CA HIS A 94 14.41 10.42 17.58
C HIS A 94 13.05 10.49 18.29
N GLY A 95 12.35 9.35 18.36
CA GLY A 95 11.01 9.26 18.93
C GLY A 95 9.86 9.46 17.95
N ASP A 96 10.14 9.81 16.67
CA ASP A 96 9.10 9.83 15.63
C ASP A 96 8.51 8.44 15.42
N LYS A 97 7.19 8.37 15.39
CA LYS A 97 6.42 7.17 15.01
C LYS A 97 6.13 7.21 13.51
N ILE A 98 6.54 6.18 12.83
CA ILE A 98 6.47 6.10 11.37
C ILE A 98 5.42 5.07 10.97
N LEU A 99 4.49 5.46 10.10
CA LEU A 99 3.54 4.55 9.46
C LEU A 99 3.87 4.45 7.96
N LEU A 100 4.25 3.26 7.51
CA LEU A 100 4.36 2.94 6.09
C LEU A 100 3.01 2.40 5.60
N VAL A 101 2.50 2.95 4.50
CA VAL A 101 1.19 2.58 3.93
C VAL A 101 1.33 2.16 2.48
N ASP A 102 0.79 0.98 2.14
CA ASP A 102 0.68 0.49 0.77
C ASP A 102 -0.67 -0.17 0.53
N ASP A 103 -1.04 -0.42 -0.73
CA ASP A 103 -2.26 -1.16 -1.07
C ASP A 103 -2.09 -2.65 -0.81
N ILE A 104 -0.97 -3.22 -1.19
CA ILE A 104 -0.72 -4.66 -1.08
C ILE A 104 0.68 -4.99 -0.58
N PHE A 105 0.74 -5.92 0.37
CA PHE A 105 1.97 -6.61 0.71
C PHE A 105 1.98 -7.96 -0.01
N ASP A 106 2.65 -8.02 -1.14
CA ASP A 106 2.78 -9.24 -1.95
C ASP A 106 4.07 -9.98 -1.57
N THR A 107 5.22 -9.63 -2.14
CA THR A 107 6.51 -10.20 -1.75
C THR A 107 7.10 -9.56 -0.50
N GLY A 108 6.69 -8.36 -0.16
CA GLY A 108 7.18 -7.58 0.96
C GLY A 108 8.55 -6.93 0.77
N ARG A 109 9.21 -7.12 -0.36
CA ARG A 109 10.59 -6.63 -0.60
C ARG A 109 10.70 -5.12 -0.48
N THR A 110 9.78 -4.38 -1.11
CA THR A 110 9.76 -2.91 -1.07
C THR A 110 9.62 -2.40 0.36
N ILE A 111 8.67 -2.93 1.11
CA ILE A 111 8.44 -2.56 2.52
C ILE A 111 9.67 -2.85 3.37
N ASN A 112 10.26 -4.04 3.23
CA ASN A 112 11.44 -4.42 3.99
C ASN A 112 12.65 -3.53 3.68
N TYR A 113 12.83 -3.16 2.41
CA TYR A 113 13.86 -2.20 2.00
C TYR A 113 13.65 -0.83 2.67
N LEU A 114 12.42 -0.29 2.62
CA LEU A 114 12.10 1.01 3.22
C LEU A 114 12.25 1.01 4.74
N VAL A 115 11.82 -0.07 5.40
CA VAL A 115 12.02 -0.24 6.86
C VAL A 115 13.51 -0.23 7.19
N LYS A 116 14.34 -0.91 6.40
CA LYS A 116 15.79 -0.88 6.58
C LYS A 116 16.35 0.53 6.46
N VAL A 117 15.95 1.29 5.43
CA VAL A 117 16.39 2.68 5.24
C VAL A 117 16.04 3.55 6.46
N ILE A 118 14.85 3.37 7.04
CA ILE A 118 14.41 4.13 8.23
C ILE A 118 15.16 3.69 9.47
N LEU A 119 15.39 2.39 9.66
CA LEU A 119 16.21 1.85 10.76
C LEU A 119 17.64 2.40 10.72
N ASP A 120 18.25 2.50 9.53
CA ASP A 120 19.60 3.05 9.33
C ASP A 120 19.70 4.55 9.71
N LYS A 121 18.55 5.25 9.85
CA LYS A 121 18.45 6.62 10.38
C LYS A 121 18.26 6.68 11.90
N GLY A 122 18.31 5.55 12.58
CA GLY A 122 18.22 5.47 14.05
C GLY A 122 16.80 5.43 14.60
N ILE A 123 15.78 5.29 13.77
CA ILE A 123 14.40 5.06 14.24
C ILE A 123 14.26 3.58 14.65
N PRO A 124 13.91 3.28 15.90
CA PRO A 124 13.82 1.89 16.36
C PRO A 124 12.62 1.18 15.73
N ARG A 125 12.73 -0.15 15.50
CA ARG A 125 11.68 -0.96 14.83
C ARG A 125 10.31 -0.84 15.50
N LYS A 126 10.26 -0.70 16.82
CA LYS A 126 9.02 -0.54 17.58
C LYS A 126 8.21 0.71 17.20
N ASP A 127 8.90 1.74 16.71
CA ASP A 127 8.30 3.02 16.30
C ASP A 127 7.99 3.07 14.80
N ILE A 128 8.23 1.95 14.06
CA ILE A 128 7.89 1.80 12.66
C ILE A 128 6.75 0.79 12.54
N LYS A 129 5.62 1.18 11.96
CA LYS A 129 4.48 0.32 11.67
C LYS A 129 4.20 0.26 10.19
N VAL A 130 3.69 -0.88 9.75
CA VAL A 130 3.32 -1.15 8.36
C VAL A 130 1.84 -1.45 8.28
N ALA A 131 1.11 -0.71 7.46
CA ALA A 131 -0.31 -0.89 7.21
C ALA A 131 -0.58 -1.09 5.72
N VAL A 132 -1.34 -2.14 5.39
CA VAL A 132 -1.69 -2.46 4.00
C VAL A 132 -3.16 -2.84 3.90
N HIS A 133 -3.75 -2.65 2.72
CA HIS A 133 -5.11 -3.14 2.50
C HIS A 133 -5.12 -4.66 2.39
N ASP A 134 -4.28 -5.21 1.52
CA ASP A 134 -4.20 -6.64 1.27
C ASP A 134 -2.82 -7.20 1.66
N TYR A 135 -2.83 -8.29 2.43
CA TYR A 135 -1.63 -9.00 2.84
C TYR A 135 -1.64 -10.41 2.26
N LYS A 136 -0.76 -10.67 1.29
CA LYS A 136 -0.53 -12.00 0.73
C LYS A 136 0.54 -12.74 1.52
N VAL A 137 0.24 -13.96 1.91
CA VAL A 137 1.16 -14.89 2.57
C VAL A 137 1.36 -16.09 1.67
N SER A 138 2.50 -16.14 0.99
CA SER A 138 2.86 -17.25 0.10
C SER A 138 3.51 -18.36 0.90
N THR A 139 2.73 -19.37 1.30
CA THR A 139 3.22 -20.48 2.14
C THR A 139 4.11 -21.47 1.37
N TYR A 140 4.12 -21.40 0.05
CA TYR A 140 5.03 -22.20 -0.81
C TYR A 140 6.45 -21.63 -0.85
N LEU A 141 6.68 -20.41 -0.41
CA LEU A 141 8.02 -19.82 -0.32
C LEU A 141 8.73 -20.33 0.93
N LYS A 142 9.99 -20.74 0.77
CA LYS A 142 10.82 -21.25 1.89
C LYS A 142 11.11 -20.20 2.95
N GLU A 143 11.24 -18.94 2.51
CA GLU A 143 11.60 -17.83 3.38
C GLU A 143 10.57 -16.70 3.22
N GLN A 144 10.15 -16.19 4.36
CA GLN A 144 9.31 -15.00 4.45
C GLN A 144 10.19 -13.78 4.75
N MET A 145 9.79 -12.61 4.26
CA MET A 145 10.48 -11.38 4.63
C MET A 145 10.40 -11.14 6.14
N PRO A 146 11.49 -10.63 6.79
CA PRO A 146 11.53 -10.47 8.24
C PRO A 146 10.52 -9.46 8.77
N VAL A 147 10.20 -8.41 8.01
CA VAL A 147 9.15 -7.44 8.35
C VAL A 147 7.86 -7.84 7.65
N GLN A 148 6.83 -8.04 8.43
CA GLN A 148 5.46 -8.30 7.98
C GLN A 148 4.57 -7.10 8.32
N PRO A 149 3.39 -6.94 7.68
CA PRO A 149 2.44 -5.89 8.05
C PRO A 149 1.99 -6.01 9.51
N ASP A 150 2.04 -4.89 10.23
CA ASP A 150 1.49 -4.78 11.58
C ASP A 150 -0.05 -4.68 11.52
N PHE A 151 -0.57 -4.05 10.46
CA PHE A 151 -2.01 -3.84 10.25
C PHE A 151 -2.40 -4.17 8.79
N TYR A 152 -3.53 -4.82 8.62
CA TYR A 152 -4.08 -5.13 7.30
C TYR A 152 -5.60 -5.26 7.33
N CYS A 153 -6.26 -5.03 6.19
CA CYS A 153 -7.70 -5.19 6.08
C CYS A 153 -8.07 -6.64 5.72
N ARG A 154 -7.33 -7.25 4.80
CA ARG A 154 -7.58 -8.60 4.30
C ARG A 154 -6.27 -9.39 4.25
N LYS A 155 -6.36 -10.69 4.54
CA LYS A 155 -5.23 -11.61 4.48
C LYS A 155 -5.54 -12.74 3.51
N HIS A 156 -4.60 -13.01 2.59
CA HIS A 156 -4.70 -14.06 1.58
C HIS A 156 -3.58 -15.09 1.80
N ILE A 157 -3.96 -16.33 1.98
CA ILE A 157 -3.00 -17.44 2.11
C ILE A 157 -2.90 -18.11 0.75
N ILE A 158 -1.71 -18.04 0.13
CA ILE A 158 -1.42 -18.62 -1.17
C ILE A 158 -0.54 -19.84 -0.95
N ASP A 159 -1.11 -21.02 -1.10
CA ASP A 159 -0.44 -22.32 -0.94
C ASP A 159 0.13 -22.88 -2.27
N ASP A 160 -0.34 -22.38 -3.39
CA ASP A 160 0.08 -22.74 -4.76
C ASP A 160 0.14 -21.48 -5.63
N PRO A 161 1.26 -21.22 -6.33
CA PRO A 161 1.36 -20.07 -7.25
C PRO A 161 0.25 -20.01 -8.30
N LYS A 162 -0.32 -21.15 -8.68
CA LYS A 162 -1.43 -21.22 -9.66
C LYS A 162 -2.75 -20.70 -9.11
N LYS A 163 -2.89 -20.65 -7.78
CA LYS A 163 -4.07 -20.14 -7.07
C LYS A 163 -3.94 -18.66 -6.71
N ASP A 164 -2.81 -18.05 -7.07
CA ASP A 164 -2.64 -16.62 -6.82
C ASP A 164 -3.69 -15.81 -7.57
N ILE A 165 -4.17 -14.75 -6.90
CA ILE A 165 -5.21 -13.86 -7.40
C ILE A 165 -4.63 -12.48 -7.66
N TRP A 166 -5.08 -11.85 -8.73
CA TRP A 166 -4.83 -10.42 -8.94
C TRP A 166 -5.91 -9.63 -8.22
N ILE A 167 -5.52 -8.88 -7.20
CA ILE A 167 -6.41 -7.95 -6.54
C ILE A 167 -6.44 -6.69 -7.39
N HIS A 168 -7.58 -6.45 -8.04
CA HIS A 168 -7.77 -5.32 -8.92
C HIS A 168 -8.47 -4.17 -8.19
N TYR A 169 -7.72 -3.14 -7.88
CA TYR A 169 -8.25 -1.95 -7.19
C TYR A 169 -8.89 -1.00 -8.20
N MET A 170 -10.22 -1.02 -8.30
CA MET A 170 -10.96 -0.14 -9.21
C MET A 170 -10.74 1.36 -8.94
N SER A 171 -10.21 1.70 -7.76
CA SER A 171 -9.87 3.07 -7.38
C SER A 171 -8.72 3.68 -8.19
N HIS A 172 -7.80 2.87 -8.73
CA HIS A 172 -6.61 3.39 -9.39
C HIS A 172 -6.00 2.47 -10.46
N GLU A 173 -6.50 1.25 -10.64
CA GLU A 173 -5.97 0.32 -11.64
C GLU A 173 -6.85 0.26 -12.88
N LEU A 174 -6.23 0.41 -14.05
CA LEU A 174 -6.86 0.22 -15.35
C LEU A 174 -6.11 -0.80 -16.20
N VAL A 175 -4.88 -1.15 -15.80
CA VAL A 175 -4.04 -2.10 -16.52
C VAL A 175 -4.60 -3.51 -16.41
N GLY A 176 -4.53 -4.26 -17.53
CA GLY A 176 -4.94 -5.65 -17.56
C GLY A 176 -6.46 -5.89 -17.62
N LEU A 177 -7.28 -4.84 -17.74
CA LEU A 177 -8.73 -4.97 -17.94
C LEU A 177 -9.02 -5.54 -19.31
N THR A 178 -9.76 -6.65 -19.36
CA THR A 178 -10.33 -7.16 -20.60
C THR A 178 -11.52 -6.30 -21.05
N LYS A 179 -11.93 -6.44 -22.31
CA LYS A 179 -13.11 -5.74 -22.82
C LYS A 179 -14.38 -6.08 -22.03
N GLN A 180 -14.56 -7.33 -21.65
CA GLN A 180 -15.71 -7.77 -20.84
C GLN A 180 -15.69 -7.17 -19.43
N GLU A 181 -14.52 -7.06 -18.82
CA GLU A 181 -14.38 -6.45 -17.50
C GLU A 181 -14.64 -4.94 -17.55
N ARG A 182 -14.18 -4.25 -18.60
CA ARG A 182 -14.51 -2.83 -18.82
C ARG A 182 -16.02 -2.62 -18.95
N GLU A 183 -16.70 -3.48 -19.73
CA GLU A 183 -18.16 -3.43 -19.88
C GLU A 183 -18.84 -3.60 -18.52
N LEU A 184 -18.59 -4.72 -17.84
CA LEU A 184 -19.27 -5.11 -16.60
C LEU A 184 -19.01 -4.15 -15.42
N TYR A 185 -17.78 -3.72 -15.23
CA TYR A 185 -17.41 -2.99 -14.00
C TYR A 185 -17.44 -1.48 -14.16
N TYR A 186 -17.40 -0.97 -15.40
CA TYR A 186 -17.32 0.47 -15.66
C TYR A 186 -18.45 0.97 -16.55
N LEU A 187 -18.61 0.42 -17.78
CA LEU A 187 -19.56 0.97 -18.76
C LEU A 187 -21.02 0.73 -18.40
N GLU A 188 -21.36 -0.38 -17.72
CA GLU A 188 -22.72 -0.58 -17.20
C GLU A 188 -23.13 0.47 -16.17
N LYS A 189 -22.16 1.10 -15.52
CA LYS A 189 -22.39 2.11 -14.47
C LYS A 189 -22.30 3.54 -15.02
N ASP A 190 -21.49 3.74 -16.04
CA ASP A 190 -21.23 5.05 -16.63
C ASP A 190 -20.89 4.92 -18.13
N LEU A 191 -21.90 5.13 -18.98
CA LEU A 191 -21.74 5.03 -20.42
C LEU A 191 -20.86 6.11 -21.04
N GLU A 192 -20.62 7.24 -20.33
CA GLU A 192 -19.76 8.32 -20.82
C GLU A 192 -18.29 7.87 -20.90
N LEU A 193 -17.91 6.81 -20.16
CA LEU A 193 -16.57 6.22 -20.23
C LEU A 193 -16.27 5.48 -21.53
N LYS A 194 -17.28 5.24 -22.40
CA LYS A 194 -17.13 4.44 -23.63
C LYS A 194 -16.02 4.99 -24.54
N ASP A 195 -16.03 6.28 -24.78
CA ASP A 195 -15.04 6.92 -25.65
C ASP A 195 -13.64 6.85 -25.04
N ALA A 196 -13.52 7.06 -23.73
CA ALA A 196 -12.26 6.96 -23.01
C ALA A 196 -11.67 5.54 -23.08
N PHE A 197 -12.49 4.50 -22.97
CA PHE A 197 -12.03 3.11 -23.07
C PHE A 197 -11.84 2.64 -24.53
N SER A 198 -12.37 3.36 -25.53
CA SER A 198 -12.24 2.97 -26.95
C SER A 198 -10.79 2.98 -27.43
N ILE A 199 -9.92 3.78 -26.81
CA ILE A 199 -8.49 3.89 -27.14
C ILE A 199 -7.62 2.83 -26.44
N PHE A 200 -8.19 2.03 -25.54
CA PHE A 200 -7.42 0.96 -24.87
C PHE A 200 -7.18 -0.18 -25.88
N LYS A 201 -5.91 -0.58 -25.98
CA LYS A 201 -5.53 -1.75 -26.77
C LYS A 201 -5.90 -3.02 -25.99
N ASP A 202 -6.53 -3.97 -26.68
CA ASP A 202 -6.82 -5.31 -26.16
C ASP A 202 -5.55 -6.16 -26.11
#